data_7c4509d9df9d397d6c70cd1bb22cc5b6
#
_entry.id   7c4509d9df9d397d6c70cd1bb22cc5b6
#
_cell.length_a   1.000
_cell.length_b   1.000
_cell.length_c   1.000
_cell.angle_alpha   90.00
_cell.angle_beta   90.00
_cell.angle_gamma   90.00
#
_symmetry.space_group_name_H-M   'P 1'
#
loop_
_entity.id
_entity.type
_entity.pdbx_description
1 polymer ?
#
loop_
_entity_poly.entity_id
_entity_poly.type
_entity_poly.pdbx_seq_one_letter_code
_entity_poly.pdbx_strand_id
1 'polypeptide(L)'
;MLFHISLTWALIFAGTAVTLASEKEKHHRVKPEEISALIQAADKIVVYGVGYAVVDHVNPSPGHAVLYTSSDPKDISELKAALTIEVPKDWFRCACMPSMEIVLFRKGKNLGFISVYEGQMIGFSPWSSDARIQDVEKWLGWFDARKISGPRQEVQLERDQEEASRIAEDRWMKAMPESLRPIWPKAIESMMPGQKSDTKALELSLAKEYPDVPQRIRALMSWFGSGAGPWSGFPMYEQLAEEMLLEYRTDDLVAAVKDVKLSEQQTEGAARLFAGWDFNNRRAADHGLIPGDLKQALLGHSLKSTDGDKVSRARAAFERK
;
A
#
# COMPACT_ATOMS: atom_id res chain seq x y z
N MET A 1 -52.85 44.78 21.52
CA MET A 1 -52.24 44.62 22.86
C MET A 1 -51.88 43.14 22.98
N LEU A 2 -50.68 42.74 22.56
CA LEU A 2 -50.20 41.36 22.49
C LEU A 2 -48.82 41.37 23.14
N PHE A 3 -48.74 40.74 24.29
CA PHE A 3 -47.47 40.57 25.05
C PHE A 3 -46.65 39.44 24.43
N HIS A 4 -45.43 39.73 24.01
CA HIS A 4 -44.41 38.77 23.69
C HIS A 4 -43.61 38.44 24.94
N ILE A 5 -43.66 37.20 25.36
CA ILE A 5 -42.78 36.66 26.41
C ILE A 5 -41.62 35.96 25.72
N SER A 6 -40.43 36.58 25.77
CA SER A 6 -39.17 35.95 25.34
C SER A 6 -38.65 35.08 26.48
N LEU A 7 -38.60 33.80 26.28
CA LEU A 7 -38.00 32.82 27.18
C LEU A 7 -36.55 32.59 26.75
N THR A 8 -35.61 33.22 27.46
CA THR A 8 -34.15 33.04 27.27
C THR A 8 -33.74 31.77 28.04
N TRP A 9 -33.37 30.73 27.34
CA TRP A 9 -32.76 29.52 27.91
C TRP A 9 -31.25 29.75 27.97
N ALA A 10 -30.71 29.97 29.15
CA ALA A 10 -29.29 29.95 29.45
C ALA A 10 -28.88 28.47 29.67
N LEU A 11 -28.22 27.87 28.68
CA LEU A 11 -27.57 26.56 28.81
C LEU A 11 -26.23 26.76 29.53
N ILE A 12 -26.22 26.39 30.78
CA ILE A 12 -24.98 26.26 31.60
C ILE A 12 -24.30 24.96 31.15
N PHE A 13 -23.29 25.06 30.31
CA PHE A 13 -22.35 23.95 30.05
C PHE A 13 -21.41 23.84 31.25
N ALA A 14 -21.71 22.98 32.20
CA ALA A 14 -20.73 22.51 33.19
C ALA A 14 -19.73 21.61 32.44
N GLY A 15 -18.60 22.21 32.05
CA GLY A 15 -17.46 21.47 31.49
C GLY A 15 -16.85 20.56 32.55
N THR A 16 -17.24 19.30 32.55
CA THR A 16 -16.46 18.24 33.19
C THR A 16 -15.21 18.05 32.30
N ALA A 17 -14.10 18.62 32.73
CA ALA A 17 -12.78 18.27 32.22
C ALA A 17 -12.54 16.79 32.54
N VAL A 18 -12.82 15.93 31.54
CA VAL A 18 -12.33 14.56 31.57
C VAL A 18 -10.82 14.65 31.35
N THR A 19 -10.09 14.65 32.45
CA THR A 19 -8.66 14.40 32.46
C THR A 19 -8.47 13.00 31.92
N LEU A 20 -8.21 12.89 30.60
CA LEU A 20 -7.62 11.72 30.01
C LEU A 20 -6.23 11.59 30.65
N ALA A 21 -6.20 10.86 31.77
CA ALA A 21 -4.95 10.30 32.24
C ALA A 21 -4.43 9.41 31.15
N SER A 22 -3.43 9.89 30.40
CA SER A 22 -2.60 9.09 29.54
C SER A 22 -1.94 8.04 30.46
N GLU A 23 -2.61 6.91 30.66
CA GLU A 23 -1.91 5.70 31.03
C GLU A 23 -0.88 5.48 29.91
N LYS A 24 0.38 5.75 30.23
CA LYS A 24 1.50 5.28 29.43
C LYS A 24 1.32 3.77 29.37
N GLU A 25 0.67 3.26 28.31
CA GLU A 25 0.68 1.85 27.98
C GLU A 25 2.16 1.44 28.05
N LYS A 26 2.48 0.59 29.02
CA LYS A 26 3.82 0.02 29.13
C LYS A 26 3.99 -0.86 27.91
N HIS A 27 4.56 -0.30 26.85
CA HIS A 27 4.89 -1.06 25.66
C HIS A 27 5.73 -2.25 26.08
N HIS A 28 5.14 -3.45 25.95
CA HIS A 28 5.84 -4.68 26.23
C HIS A 28 6.77 -4.95 25.05
N ARG A 29 8.07 -4.75 25.26
CA ARG A 29 9.09 -4.93 24.22
C ARG A 29 9.17 -6.36 23.77
N VAL A 30 9.62 -6.56 22.53
CA VAL A 30 9.95 -7.87 22.00
C VAL A 30 11.10 -8.49 22.80
N LYS A 31 10.87 -9.68 23.33
CA LYS A 31 11.84 -10.46 24.09
C LYS A 31 11.89 -11.89 23.56
N PRO A 32 12.92 -12.23 22.77
CA PRO A 32 13.06 -13.55 22.14
C PRO A 32 13.00 -14.69 23.15
N GLU A 33 13.49 -14.48 24.36
CA GLU A 33 13.49 -15.45 25.44
C GLU A 33 12.07 -15.84 25.89
N GLU A 34 11.07 -14.96 25.79
CA GLU A 34 9.69 -15.27 26.19
C GLU A 34 9.06 -16.30 25.25
N ILE A 35 9.19 -16.12 23.93
CA ILE A 35 8.72 -17.14 22.95
C ILE A 35 9.52 -18.43 23.10
N SER A 36 10.83 -18.33 23.24
CA SER A 36 11.69 -19.51 23.41
C SER A 36 11.30 -20.33 24.66
N ALA A 37 11.00 -19.67 25.76
CA ALA A 37 10.53 -20.32 26.98
C ALA A 37 9.15 -20.95 26.81
N LEU A 38 8.24 -20.27 26.07
CA LEU A 38 6.91 -20.78 25.78
C LEU A 38 6.95 -22.04 24.92
N ILE A 39 7.76 -22.06 23.86
CA ILE A 39 7.96 -23.24 23.01
C ILE A 39 8.56 -24.37 23.83
N GLN A 40 9.55 -24.10 24.66
CA GLN A 40 10.18 -25.10 25.51
C GLN A 40 9.22 -25.70 26.56
N ALA A 41 8.23 -24.95 27.01
CA ALA A 41 7.23 -25.39 27.95
C ALA A 41 6.13 -26.24 27.32
N ALA A 42 5.96 -26.19 25.99
CA ALA A 42 4.92 -26.91 25.27
C ALA A 42 5.20 -28.40 25.17
N ASP A 43 4.13 -29.20 25.20
CA ASP A 43 4.13 -30.62 24.90
C ASP A 43 3.34 -30.97 23.63
N LYS A 44 2.71 -29.92 23.01
CA LYS A 44 1.99 -30.03 21.74
C LYS A 44 1.99 -28.70 21.03
N ILE A 45 2.11 -28.74 19.69
CA ILE A 45 1.94 -27.63 18.78
C ILE A 45 0.80 -27.90 17.80
N VAL A 46 0.04 -26.87 17.45
CA VAL A 46 -0.98 -26.91 16.40
C VAL A 46 -0.79 -25.68 15.52
N VAL A 47 -0.68 -25.88 14.21
CA VAL A 47 -0.63 -24.80 13.21
C VAL A 47 -2.01 -24.69 12.59
N TYR A 48 -2.58 -23.50 12.66
CA TYR A 48 -3.85 -23.15 12.04
C TYR A 48 -3.62 -22.23 10.86
N GLY A 49 -4.31 -22.49 9.76
CA GLY A 49 -4.48 -21.49 8.70
C GLY A 49 -5.53 -20.48 9.15
N VAL A 50 -5.20 -19.20 9.11
CA VAL A 50 -6.12 -18.13 9.49
C VAL A 50 -6.86 -17.66 8.23
N GLY A 51 -8.18 -17.82 8.21
CA GLY A 51 -9.05 -17.18 7.23
C GLY A 51 -9.51 -15.81 7.75
N TYR A 52 -10.33 -15.09 6.98
CA TYR A 52 -10.87 -13.76 7.33
C TYR A 52 -11.78 -13.71 8.58
N ALA A 53 -11.84 -14.75 9.40
CA ALA A 53 -12.61 -14.75 10.64
C ALA A 53 -11.75 -14.29 11.82
N VAL A 54 -12.24 -13.31 12.55
CA VAL A 54 -11.64 -12.86 13.82
C VAL A 54 -11.57 -14.06 14.78
N VAL A 55 -10.36 -14.42 15.17
CA VAL A 55 -10.13 -15.54 16.09
C VAL A 55 -10.45 -15.12 17.51
N ASP A 56 -11.41 -15.77 18.14
CA ASP A 56 -11.47 -15.82 19.59
C ASP A 56 -10.32 -16.70 20.07
N HIS A 57 -9.30 -16.09 20.65
CA HIS A 57 -8.01 -16.73 21.03
C HIS A 57 -8.14 -17.85 22.07
N VAL A 58 -9.33 -18.10 22.58
CA VAL A 58 -9.59 -19.14 23.59
C VAL A 58 -10.07 -20.45 22.97
N ASN A 59 -10.86 -20.34 21.88
CA ASN A 59 -11.31 -21.51 21.11
C ASN A 59 -11.20 -21.16 19.62
N PRO A 60 -10.46 -21.95 18.81
CA PRO A 60 -10.43 -21.72 17.37
C PRO A 60 -11.84 -21.80 16.82
N SER A 61 -12.29 -20.73 16.18
CA SER A 61 -13.62 -20.69 15.54
C SER A 61 -13.77 -21.84 14.55
N PRO A 62 -14.94 -22.45 14.40
CA PRO A 62 -15.19 -23.42 13.35
C PRO A 62 -14.96 -22.76 11.99
N GLY A 63 -13.87 -23.09 11.33
CA GLY A 63 -13.47 -22.47 10.05
C GLY A 63 -11.95 -22.35 9.88
N HIS A 64 -11.16 -22.47 10.95
CA HIS A 64 -9.71 -22.51 10.86
C HIS A 64 -9.26 -23.93 10.52
N ALA A 65 -8.64 -24.07 9.36
CA ALA A 65 -8.08 -25.36 8.96
C ALA A 65 -6.87 -25.69 9.86
N VAL A 66 -6.87 -26.84 10.50
CA VAL A 66 -5.67 -27.37 11.14
C VAL A 66 -4.73 -27.83 10.02
N LEU A 67 -3.61 -27.14 9.87
CA LEU A 67 -2.59 -27.45 8.87
C LEU A 67 -1.61 -28.51 9.38
N TYR A 68 -1.31 -28.48 10.67
CA TYR A 68 -0.37 -29.43 11.29
C TYR A 68 -0.62 -29.55 12.78
N THR A 69 -0.35 -30.74 13.31
CA THR A 69 -0.37 -31.02 14.75
C THR A 69 0.76 -31.96 15.09
N SER A 70 1.52 -31.66 16.15
CA SER A 70 2.54 -32.57 16.66
C SER A 70 2.65 -32.48 18.19
N SER A 71 2.94 -33.64 18.79
CA SER A 71 3.39 -33.77 20.18
C SER A 71 4.78 -34.40 20.24
N ASP A 72 5.49 -34.51 19.12
CA ASP A 72 6.87 -34.98 19.08
C ASP A 72 7.80 -33.89 19.65
N PRO A 73 8.57 -34.20 20.71
CA PRO A 73 9.55 -33.28 21.27
C PRO A 73 10.59 -32.80 20.26
N LYS A 74 10.88 -33.60 19.23
CA LYS A 74 11.78 -33.21 18.13
C LYS A 74 11.19 -32.06 17.34
N ASP A 75 9.90 -32.12 16.95
CA ASP A 75 9.23 -31.06 16.21
C ASP A 75 9.21 -29.72 16.98
N ILE A 76 8.98 -29.82 18.31
CA ILE A 76 8.98 -28.64 19.19
C ILE A 76 10.39 -28.05 19.29
N SER A 77 11.41 -28.88 19.39
CA SER A 77 12.81 -28.46 19.41
C SER A 77 13.24 -27.82 18.10
N GLU A 78 12.81 -28.40 16.97
CA GLU A 78 13.07 -27.84 15.62
C GLU A 78 12.38 -26.50 15.42
N LEU A 79 11.11 -26.33 15.88
CA LEU A 79 10.42 -25.03 15.87
C LEU A 79 11.22 -23.97 16.65
N LYS A 80 11.66 -24.32 17.88
CA LYS A 80 12.49 -23.45 18.69
C LYS A 80 13.79 -23.05 17.99
N ALA A 81 14.44 -24.00 17.33
CA ALA A 81 15.69 -23.77 16.62
C ALA A 81 15.50 -22.93 15.33
N ALA A 82 14.34 -23.05 14.69
CA ALA A 82 14.01 -22.29 13.47
C ALA A 82 13.58 -20.86 13.78
N LEU A 83 12.96 -20.62 14.94
CA LEU A 83 12.41 -19.34 15.30
C LEU A 83 13.46 -18.45 15.98
N THR A 84 14.32 -17.85 15.17
CA THR A 84 15.24 -16.79 15.59
C THR A 84 14.73 -15.47 15.09
N ILE A 85 14.65 -14.47 15.97
CA ILE A 85 14.01 -13.18 15.67
C ILE A 85 14.97 -12.01 15.85
N GLU A 86 14.80 -11.00 15.03
CA GLU A 86 15.44 -9.70 15.15
C GLU A 86 14.60 -8.83 16.10
N VAL A 87 15.24 -8.29 17.14
CA VAL A 87 14.57 -7.35 18.04
C VAL A 87 14.44 -6.01 17.33
N PRO A 88 13.21 -5.52 17.07
CA PRO A 88 13.00 -4.27 16.36
C PRO A 88 13.57 -3.09 17.18
N LYS A 89 14.23 -2.15 16.49
CA LYS A 89 14.73 -0.91 17.09
C LYS A 89 13.58 0.04 17.43
N ASP A 90 12.62 0.12 16.51
CA ASP A 90 11.46 0.98 16.60
C ASP A 90 10.20 0.14 16.77
N TRP A 91 9.14 0.78 17.29
CA TRP A 91 7.85 0.14 17.39
C TRP A 91 7.25 -0.09 15.99
N PHE A 92 6.86 -1.31 15.71
CA PHE A 92 6.22 -1.68 14.47
C PHE A 92 5.15 -2.74 14.73
N ARG A 93 3.96 -2.55 14.18
CA ARG A 93 2.92 -3.57 14.15
C ARG A 93 2.34 -3.64 12.74
N CYS A 94 2.32 -4.85 12.17
CA CYS A 94 1.70 -5.07 10.87
C CYS A 94 0.20 -4.80 10.96
N ALA A 95 -0.31 -4.00 10.03
CA ALA A 95 -1.75 -3.82 9.86
C ALA A 95 -2.39 -4.97 9.07
N CYS A 96 -1.57 -5.90 8.57
CA CYS A 96 -2.01 -7.08 7.84
C CYS A 96 -2.64 -8.12 8.78
N MET A 97 -3.48 -8.97 8.22
CA MET A 97 -3.99 -10.14 8.96
C MET A 97 -2.94 -11.25 8.93
N PRO A 98 -2.77 -12.01 10.04
CA PRO A 98 -1.89 -13.16 10.03
C PRO A 98 -2.40 -14.22 9.03
N SER A 99 -1.48 -14.85 8.33
CA SER A 99 -1.80 -15.95 7.42
C SER A 99 -1.96 -17.29 8.15
N MET A 100 -1.33 -17.39 9.30
CA MET A 100 -1.45 -18.57 10.16
C MET A 100 -1.10 -18.25 11.61
N GLU A 101 -1.46 -19.20 12.50
CA GLU A 101 -1.12 -19.16 13.91
C GLU A 101 -0.52 -20.48 14.37
N ILE A 102 0.55 -20.41 15.16
CA ILE A 102 1.14 -21.56 15.85
C ILE A 102 0.70 -21.50 17.30
N VAL A 103 -0.20 -22.38 17.68
CA VAL A 103 -0.73 -22.46 19.06
C VAL A 103 0.04 -23.53 19.84
N LEU A 104 0.48 -23.15 21.03
CA LEU A 104 1.30 -23.97 21.92
C LEU A 104 0.47 -24.47 23.10
N PHE A 105 0.52 -25.74 23.35
CA PHE A 105 -0.23 -26.38 24.44
C PHE A 105 0.69 -27.08 25.43
N ARG A 106 0.22 -27.21 26.69
CA ARG A 106 0.80 -28.07 27.72
C ARG A 106 -0.33 -28.72 28.48
N LYS A 107 -0.31 -30.08 28.53
CA LYS A 107 -1.34 -30.88 29.21
C LYS A 107 -2.76 -30.48 28.80
N GLY A 108 -2.96 -30.21 27.50
CA GLY A 108 -4.23 -29.81 26.93
C GLY A 108 -4.63 -28.32 27.15
N LYS A 109 -3.84 -27.55 27.91
CA LYS A 109 -4.09 -26.13 28.12
C LYS A 109 -3.30 -25.29 27.09
N ASN A 110 -3.95 -24.30 26.51
CA ASN A 110 -3.31 -23.30 25.66
C ASN A 110 -2.34 -22.46 26.50
N LEU A 111 -1.08 -22.40 26.07
CA LEU A 111 -0.03 -21.56 26.68
C LEU A 111 0.06 -20.19 26.01
N GLY A 112 -0.32 -20.09 24.74
CA GLY A 112 -0.20 -18.91 23.90
C GLY A 112 -0.07 -19.27 22.43
N PHE A 113 0.00 -18.28 21.59
CA PHE A 113 0.12 -18.44 20.15
C PHE A 113 1.10 -17.44 19.55
N ILE A 114 1.62 -17.79 18.39
CA ILE A 114 2.49 -16.99 17.54
C ILE A 114 1.77 -16.78 16.23
N SER A 115 1.44 -15.53 15.92
CA SER A 115 0.88 -15.15 14.63
C SER A 115 2.00 -15.03 13.59
N VAL A 116 1.78 -15.51 12.37
CA VAL A 116 2.72 -15.41 11.26
C VAL A 116 2.14 -14.50 10.20
N TYR A 117 2.92 -13.51 9.76
CA TYR A 117 2.54 -12.54 8.74
C TYR A 117 3.54 -12.61 7.59
N GLU A 118 3.04 -12.63 6.37
CA GLU A 118 3.85 -12.56 5.15
C GLU A 118 5.00 -13.58 5.12
N GLY A 119 4.82 -14.68 5.85
CA GLY A 119 5.78 -15.79 5.94
C GLY A 119 7.10 -15.48 6.67
N GLN A 120 7.39 -14.24 7.04
CA GLN A 120 8.68 -13.83 7.60
C GLN A 120 8.60 -12.89 8.80
N MET A 121 7.41 -12.52 9.22
CA MET A 121 7.18 -11.72 10.44
C MET A 121 6.32 -12.49 11.42
N ILE A 122 6.50 -12.21 12.69
CA ILE A 122 5.72 -12.80 13.76
C ILE A 122 5.19 -11.75 14.73
N GLY A 123 3.95 -12.01 15.18
CA GLY A 123 3.37 -11.36 16.35
C GLY A 123 3.26 -12.33 17.51
N PHE A 124 3.42 -11.83 18.72
CA PHE A 124 3.19 -12.58 19.94
C PHE A 124 2.35 -11.72 20.88
N SER A 125 1.21 -12.24 21.32
CA SER A 125 0.18 -11.46 22.04
C SER A 125 0.70 -10.58 23.19
N PRO A 126 1.67 -11.02 24.03
CA PRO A 126 2.24 -10.15 25.05
C PRO A 126 3.03 -8.97 24.53
N TRP A 127 3.53 -9.00 23.29
CA TRP A 127 4.34 -7.91 22.75
C TRP A 127 3.48 -6.79 22.15
N SER A 128 3.97 -5.57 22.28
CA SER A 128 3.35 -4.40 21.65
C SER A 128 3.78 -4.22 20.20
N SER A 129 4.86 -4.90 19.78
CA SER A 129 5.46 -4.81 18.44
C SER A 129 5.63 -6.19 17.84
N ASP A 130 5.52 -6.28 16.51
CA ASP A 130 5.87 -7.48 15.78
C ASP A 130 7.39 -7.55 15.55
N ALA A 131 7.89 -8.73 15.20
CA ALA A 131 9.31 -8.98 14.99
C ALA A 131 9.55 -9.69 13.65
N ARG A 132 10.70 -9.41 13.03
CA ARG A 132 11.16 -10.12 11.83
C ARG A 132 11.89 -11.39 12.21
N ILE A 133 11.73 -12.40 11.36
CA ILE A 133 12.52 -13.64 11.44
C ILE A 133 13.94 -13.32 10.94
N GLN A 134 14.95 -13.70 11.71
CA GLN A 134 16.35 -13.46 11.39
C GLN A 134 16.87 -14.42 10.31
N ASP A 135 16.55 -15.72 10.43
CA ASP A 135 16.93 -16.75 9.46
C ASP A 135 15.66 -17.28 8.77
N VAL A 136 15.24 -16.53 7.74
CA VAL A 136 14.00 -16.81 6.99
C VAL A 136 14.04 -18.20 6.35
N GLU A 137 15.17 -18.63 5.78
CA GLU A 137 15.23 -19.91 5.09
C GLU A 137 15.11 -21.10 6.07
N LYS A 138 15.71 -21.00 7.23
CA LYS A 138 15.58 -22.02 8.29
C LYS A 138 14.14 -22.08 8.82
N TRP A 139 13.52 -20.91 8.98
CA TRP A 139 12.13 -20.79 9.39
C TRP A 139 11.17 -21.40 8.36
N LEU A 140 11.31 -21.05 7.08
CA LEU A 140 10.52 -21.62 5.99
C LEU A 140 10.74 -23.13 5.84
N GLY A 141 12.00 -23.58 6.02
CA GLY A 141 12.34 -25.00 6.00
C GLY A 141 11.63 -25.82 7.06
N TRP A 142 11.32 -25.22 8.24
CA TRP A 142 10.51 -25.88 9.27
C TRP A 142 9.08 -26.18 8.79
N PHE A 143 8.45 -25.24 8.06
CA PHE A 143 7.13 -25.42 7.46
C PHE A 143 7.14 -26.40 6.29
N ASP A 144 8.14 -26.29 5.40
CA ASP A 144 8.27 -27.16 4.23
C ASP A 144 8.39 -28.64 4.63
N ALA A 145 9.17 -28.93 5.67
CA ALA A 145 9.30 -30.30 6.21
C ALA A 145 7.96 -30.87 6.68
N ARG A 146 6.98 -30.00 6.96
CA ARG A 146 5.62 -30.34 7.40
C ARG A 146 4.56 -30.17 6.31
N LYS A 147 5.01 -29.95 5.07
CA LYS A 147 4.17 -29.75 3.88
C LYS A 147 3.24 -28.53 3.98
N ILE A 148 3.66 -27.51 4.70
CA ILE A 148 2.96 -26.23 4.83
C ILE A 148 3.67 -25.24 3.90
N SER A 149 3.17 -25.07 2.68
CA SER A 149 3.82 -24.24 1.65
C SER A 149 3.45 -22.74 1.73
N GLY A 150 2.41 -22.37 2.49
CA GLY A 150 1.89 -21.01 2.56
C GLY A 150 2.97 -19.94 2.84
N PRO A 151 3.77 -20.05 3.92
CA PRO A 151 4.79 -19.05 4.26
C PRO A 151 5.83 -18.84 3.16
N ARG A 152 6.27 -19.91 2.51
CA ARG A 152 7.22 -19.80 1.39
C ARG A 152 6.60 -19.12 0.18
N GLN A 153 5.34 -19.43 -0.11
CA GLN A 153 4.61 -18.78 -1.20
C GLN A 153 4.43 -17.27 -0.96
N GLU A 154 4.14 -16.87 0.28
CA GLU A 154 4.01 -15.47 0.68
C GLU A 154 5.34 -14.71 0.51
N VAL A 155 6.44 -15.27 1.04
CA VAL A 155 7.79 -14.68 0.88
C VAL A 155 8.18 -14.58 -0.60
N GLN A 156 7.86 -15.60 -1.41
CA GLN A 156 8.14 -15.54 -2.84
C GLN A 156 7.31 -14.48 -3.54
N LEU A 157 6.02 -14.37 -3.23
CA LEU A 157 5.14 -13.35 -3.77
C LEU A 157 5.63 -11.94 -3.45
N GLU A 158 6.07 -11.70 -2.20
CA GLU A 158 6.62 -10.41 -1.79
C GLU A 158 7.90 -10.07 -2.57
N ARG A 159 8.84 -11.03 -2.69
CA ARG A 159 10.06 -10.86 -3.49
C ARG A 159 9.76 -10.54 -4.97
N ASP A 160 8.79 -11.25 -5.56
CA ASP A 160 8.37 -11.02 -6.94
C ASP A 160 7.74 -9.63 -7.13
N GLN A 161 6.96 -9.17 -6.13
CA GLN A 161 6.37 -7.83 -6.12
C GLN A 161 7.42 -6.73 -5.93
N GLU A 162 8.39 -6.93 -5.04
CA GLU A 162 9.52 -6.00 -4.85
C GLU A 162 10.35 -5.87 -6.13
N GLU A 163 10.68 -6.99 -6.78
CA GLU A 163 11.43 -6.98 -8.03
C GLU A 163 10.63 -6.32 -9.17
N ALA A 164 9.35 -6.61 -9.29
CA ALA A 164 8.47 -5.95 -10.25
C ALA A 164 8.39 -4.43 -10.01
N SER A 165 8.30 -4.02 -8.74
CA SER A 165 8.29 -2.62 -8.35
C SER A 165 9.62 -1.93 -8.68
N ARG A 166 10.75 -2.57 -8.42
CA ARG A 166 12.08 -2.06 -8.77
C ARG A 166 12.25 -1.90 -10.28
N ILE A 167 11.84 -2.88 -11.07
CA ILE A 167 11.88 -2.80 -12.54
C ILE A 167 10.99 -1.65 -13.03
N ALA A 168 9.85 -1.46 -12.41
CA ALA A 168 8.92 -0.39 -12.74
C ALA A 168 9.50 1.00 -12.43
N GLU A 169 10.11 1.16 -11.25
CA GLU A 169 10.79 2.39 -10.87
C GLU A 169 11.97 2.71 -11.78
N ASP A 170 12.81 1.73 -12.09
CA ASP A 170 13.92 1.88 -13.05
C ASP A 170 13.44 2.37 -14.42
N ARG A 171 12.32 1.84 -14.92
CA ARG A 171 11.71 2.28 -16.19
C ARG A 171 11.22 3.72 -16.09
N TRP A 172 10.53 4.08 -14.99
CA TRP A 172 10.09 5.43 -14.71
C TRP A 172 11.24 6.42 -14.67
N MET A 173 12.30 6.09 -13.95
CA MET A 173 13.52 6.92 -13.83
C MET A 173 14.22 7.10 -15.18
N LYS A 174 14.25 6.08 -16.04
CA LYS A 174 14.82 6.18 -17.39
C LYS A 174 14.01 7.09 -18.31
N ALA A 175 12.68 7.12 -18.17
CA ALA A 175 11.78 7.94 -18.97
C ALA A 175 11.70 9.40 -18.49
N MET A 176 12.22 9.70 -17.30
CA MET A 176 12.24 11.05 -16.74
C MET A 176 13.01 12.01 -17.64
N PRO A 177 12.46 13.23 -17.93
CA PRO A 177 13.19 14.31 -18.58
C PRO A 177 14.55 14.57 -17.93
N GLU A 178 15.58 14.80 -18.75
CA GLU A 178 16.97 14.92 -18.28
C GLU A 178 17.16 16.02 -17.24
N SER A 179 16.52 17.16 -17.46
CA SER A 179 16.63 18.32 -16.57
C SER A 179 16.03 18.11 -15.18
N LEU A 180 15.18 17.09 -15.00
CA LEU A 180 14.57 16.79 -13.71
C LEU A 180 15.46 15.91 -12.83
N ARG A 181 16.34 15.09 -13.42
CA ARG A 181 17.18 14.12 -12.69
C ARG A 181 17.99 14.72 -11.56
N PRO A 182 18.68 15.89 -11.73
CA PRO A 182 19.49 16.46 -10.65
C PRO A 182 18.68 16.93 -9.44
N ILE A 183 17.41 17.30 -9.64
CA ILE A 183 16.55 17.85 -8.58
C ILE A 183 15.55 16.84 -8.03
N TRP A 184 15.42 15.69 -8.69
CA TRP A 184 14.51 14.62 -8.31
C TRP A 184 14.67 14.11 -6.87
N PRO A 185 15.89 13.82 -6.35
CA PRO A 185 16.03 13.32 -4.99
C PRO A 185 15.42 14.25 -3.95
N LYS A 186 15.63 15.57 -4.12
CA LYS A 186 15.05 16.56 -3.20
C LYS A 186 13.52 16.69 -3.35
N ALA A 187 13.02 16.56 -4.58
CA ALA A 187 11.58 16.62 -4.83
C ALA A 187 10.86 15.44 -4.16
N ILE A 188 11.39 14.22 -4.30
CA ILE A 188 10.78 13.04 -3.71
C ILE A 188 10.83 13.03 -2.17
N GLU A 189 11.93 13.52 -1.57
CA GLU A 189 12.06 13.67 -0.12
C GLU A 189 11.02 14.62 0.48
N SER A 190 10.57 15.61 -0.30
CA SER A 190 9.56 16.58 0.15
C SER A 190 8.12 16.08 0.00
N MET A 191 7.91 14.95 -0.66
CA MET A 191 6.57 14.40 -0.85
C MET A 191 6.00 13.85 0.46
N MET A 192 4.81 14.28 0.79
CA MET A 192 4.05 13.78 1.92
C MET A 192 2.71 13.21 1.43
N PRO A 193 2.30 12.03 1.91
CA PRO A 193 1.02 11.46 1.52
C PRO A 193 -0.15 12.42 1.74
N GLY A 194 -0.96 12.64 0.70
CA GLY A 194 -2.13 13.52 0.76
C GLY A 194 -1.87 15.01 0.76
N GLN A 195 -0.62 15.46 0.58
CA GLN A 195 -0.26 16.87 0.41
C GLN A 195 0.16 17.14 -1.04
N LYS A 196 -0.14 18.35 -1.52
CA LYS A 196 0.33 18.80 -2.81
C LYS A 196 1.85 19.02 -2.75
N SER A 197 2.58 18.44 -3.69
CA SER A 197 4.03 18.57 -3.77
C SER A 197 4.43 19.96 -4.31
N ASP A 198 5.60 20.45 -3.91
CA ASP A 198 6.18 21.67 -4.50
C ASP A 198 6.88 21.34 -5.83
N THR A 199 6.13 21.45 -6.92
CA THR A 199 6.59 21.15 -8.29
C THR A 199 7.36 22.30 -8.93
N LYS A 200 7.42 23.49 -8.31
CA LYS A 200 7.95 24.72 -8.93
C LYS A 200 9.39 24.61 -9.46
N ALA A 201 10.27 23.97 -8.71
CA ALA A 201 11.65 23.77 -9.15
C ALA A 201 11.73 22.82 -10.36
N LEU A 202 10.90 21.77 -10.38
CA LEU A 202 10.76 20.85 -11.50
C LEU A 202 10.24 21.55 -12.75
N GLU A 203 9.18 22.34 -12.61
CA GLU A 203 8.58 23.12 -13.71
C GLU A 203 9.57 24.08 -14.34
N LEU A 204 10.32 24.83 -13.53
CA LEU A 204 11.35 25.75 -14.01
C LEU A 204 12.48 25.04 -14.76
N SER A 205 12.88 23.87 -14.29
CA SER A 205 13.91 23.07 -14.94
C SER A 205 13.42 22.50 -16.26
N LEU A 206 12.20 21.95 -16.26
CA LEU A 206 11.58 21.41 -17.46
C LEU A 206 11.30 22.48 -18.52
N ALA A 207 10.97 23.72 -18.10
CA ALA A 207 10.75 24.83 -19.02
C ALA A 207 12.02 25.29 -19.74
N LYS A 208 13.18 25.06 -19.16
CA LYS A 208 14.48 25.33 -19.82
C LYS A 208 14.79 24.26 -20.87
N GLU A 209 14.50 22.99 -20.58
CA GLU A 209 14.71 21.88 -21.53
C GLU A 209 13.70 21.92 -22.68
N TYR A 210 12.43 22.22 -22.38
CA TYR A 210 11.32 22.32 -23.33
C TYR A 210 10.67 23.70 -23.25
N PRO A 211 11.20 24.72 -23.94
CA PRO A 211 10.61 26.06 -23.95
C PRO A 211 9.19 26.09 -24.53
N ASP A 212 8.92 25.27 -25.53
CA ASP A 212 7.61 25.11 -26.16
C ASP A 212 6.64 24.34 -25.24
N VAL A 213 5.50 24.96 -24.93
CA VAL A 213 4.51 24.41 -23.99
C VAL A 213 3.95 23.06 -24.48
N PRO A 214 3.49 22.88 -25.74
CA PRO A 214 3.04 21.60 -26.24
C PRO A 214 4.09 20.49 -26.16
N GLN A 215 5.37 20.79 -26.45
CA GLN A 215 6.45 19.81 -26.30
C GLN A 215 6.68 19.40 -24.86
N ARG A 216 6.63 20.37 -23.94
CA ARG A 216 6.75 20.15 -22.50
C ARG A 216 5.64 19.24 -21.97
N ILE A 217 4.40 19.53 -22.36
CA ILE A 217 3.25 18.68 -21.99
C ILE A 217 3.42 17.27 -22.52
N ARG A 218 3.84 17.09 -23.77
CA ARG A 218 4.09 15.76 -24.34
C ARG A 218 5.23 15.03 -23.66
N ALA A 219 6.29 15.71 -23.23
CA ALA A 219 7.38 15.11 -22.45
C ALA A 219 6.87 14.62 -21.09
N LEU A 220 6.06 15.40 -20.40
CA LEU A 220 5.41 15.00 -19.14
C LEU A 220 4.45 13.82 -19.35
N MET A 221 3.64 13.85 -20.41
CA MET A 221 2.75 12.74 -20.75
C MET A 221 3.53 11.46 -21.05
N SER A 222 4.65 11.57 -21.76
CA SER A 222 5.54 10.43 -22.02
C SER A 222 6.09 9.86 -20.71
N TRP A 223 6.53 10.72 -19.82
CA TRP A 223 7.01 10.31 -18.51
C TRP A 223 5.89 9.69 -17.66
N PHE A 224 4.74 10.33 -17.55
CA PHE A 224 3.58 9.81 -16.81
C PHE A 224 3.06 8.49 -17.39
N GLY A 225 3.06 8.34 -18.70
CA GLY A 225 2.68 7.10 -19.38
C GLY A 225 3.71 5.97 -19.31
N SER A 226 4.94 6.25 -18.85
CA SER A 226 5.95 5.21 -18.60
C SER A 226 5.77 4.54 -17.23
N GLY A 227 4.92 5.08 -16.38
CA GLY A 227 4.59 4.51 -15.07
C GLY A 227 4.03 3.09 -15.17
N ALA A 228 4.25 2.31 -14.14
CA ALA A 228 3.85 0.91 -14.09
C ALA A 228 2.73 0.63 -13.11
N GLY A 229 2.40 1.61 -12.30
CA GLY A 229 1.30 1.47 -11.34
C GLY A 229 -0.04 1.31 -12.04
N PRO A 230 -1.00 0.66 -11.37
CA PRO A 230 -2.40 0.70 -11.80
C PRO A 230 -2.84 2.15 -11.90
N TRP A 231 -3.89 2.44 -12.68
CA TRP A 231 -4.39 3.81 -12.81
C TRP A 231 -5.00 4.35 -11.51
N SER A 232 -5.32 3.46 -10.58
CA SER A 232 -5.64 3.79 -9.18
C SER A 232 -4.58 3.25 -8.24
N GLY A 233 -4.14 4.08 -7.30
CA GLY A 233 -3.16 3.64 -6.30
C GLY A 233 -1.76 3.39 -6.86
N PHE A 234 -1.36 4.16 -7.87
CA PHE A 234 0.00 4.11 -8.39
C PHE A 234 1.03 4.60 -7.33
N PRO A 235 2.32 4.23 -7.50
CA PRO A 235 3.35 4.63 -6.55
C PRO A 235 3.41 6.15 -6.36
N MET A 236 3.65 6.60 -5.13
CA MET A 236 3.64 8.02 -4.78
C MET A 236 4.59 8.86 -5.66
N TYR A 237 5.73 8.31 -6.06
CA TYR A 237 6.69 9.00 -6.92
C TYR A 237 6.12 9.34 -8.32
N GLU A 238 5.12 8.61 -8.81
CA GLU A 238 4.49 8.90 -10.10
C GLU A 238 3.52 10.10 -10.04
N GLN A 239 3.07 10.50 -8.84
CA GLN A 239 2.17 11.65 -8.65
C GLN A 239 2.77 12.96 -9.14
N LEU A 240 4.10 13.13 -9.03
CA LEU A 240 4.74 14.39 -9.45
C LEU A 240 4.51 14.73 -10.92
N ALA A 241 4.55 13.74 -11.80
CA ALA A 241 4.26 13.97 -13.22
C ALA A 241 2.79 14.35 -13.46
N GLU A 242 1.86 13.71 -12.74
CA GLU A 242 0.43 14.07 -12.80
C GLU A 242 0.18 15.48 -12.27
N GLU A 243 0.74 15.83 -11.11
CA GLU A 243 0.59 17.15 -10.52
C GLU A 243 1.14 18.26 -11.45
N MET A 244 2.31 18.02 -12.05
CA MET A 244 2.87 18.95 -13.04
C MET A 244 1.96 19.10 -14.28
N LEU A 245 1.37 18.01 -14.77
CA LEU A 245 0.40 18.05 -15.88
C LEU A 245 -0.86 18.82 -15.48
N LEU A 246 -1.34 18.65 -14.26
CA LEU A 246 -2.51 19.33 -13.74
C LEU A 246 -2.30 20.83 -13.46
N GLU A 247 -1.08 21.38 -13.54
CA GLU A 247 -0.85 22.83 -13.53
C GLU A 247 -1.21 23.49 -14.86
N TYR A 248 -1.19 22.76 -15.99
CA TYR A 248 -1.60 23.32 -17.29
C TYR A 248 -3.12 23.38 -17.40
N ARG A 249 -3.61 24.36 -18.18
CA ARG A 249 -5.05 24.42 -18.52
C ARG A 249 -5.43 23.23 -19.38
N THR A 250 -6.68 22.80 -19.27
CA THR A 250 -7.19 21.67 -20.07
C THR A 250 -7.09 21.93 -21.57
N ASP A 251 -7.32 23.19 -22.02
CA ASP A 251 -7.14 23.57 -23.43
C ASP A 251 -5.70 23.35 -23.91
N ASP A 252 -4.70 23.67 -23.08
CA ASP A 252 -3.28 23.49 -23.42
C ASP A 252 -2.94 21.98 -23.48
N LEU A 253 -3.46 21.20 -22.53
CA LEU A 253 -3.31 19.75 -22.52
C LEU A 253 -3.89 19.10 -23.77
N VAL A 254 -5.10 19.49 -24.15
CA VAL A 254 -5.77 19.01 -25.35
C VAL A 254 -5.02 19.46 -26.61
N ALA A 255 -4.62 20.73 -26.71
CA ALA A 255 -3.88 21.26 -27.85
C ALA A 255 -2.53 20.55 -28.05
N ALA A 256 -1.88 20.11 -26.97
CA ALA A 256 -0.60 19.40 -27.03
C ALA A 256 -0.71 18.00 -27.67
N VAL A 257 -1.88 17.36 -27.62
CA VAL A 257 -2.09 15.96 -28.05
C VAL A 257 -3.05 15.82 -29.22
N LYS A 258 -3.87 16.85 -29.49
CA LYS A 258 -4.79 16.86 -30.60
C LYS A 258 -4.03 16.98 -31.92
N ASP A 259 -4.46 16.27 -32.95
CA ASP A 259 -3.94 16.36 -34.30
C ASP A 259 -2.42 16.06 -34.45
N VAL A 260 -1.84 15.36 -33.45
CA VAL A 260 -0.44 14.99 -33.43
C VAL A 260 -0.32 13.46 -33.34
N LYS A 261 0.63 12.88 -34.07
CA LYS A 261 0.97 11.45 -33.89
C LYS A 261 1.72 11.28 -32.58
N LEU A 262 1.03 10.78 -31.55
CA LEU A 262 1.60 10.50 -30.25
C LEU A 262 2.42 9.20 -30.25
N SER A 263 3.45 9.13 -29.41
CA SER A 263 4.09 7.85 -29.07
C SER A 263 3.14 7.01 -28.19
N GLU A 264 3.46 5.75 -28.01
CA GLU A 264 2.70 4.86 -27.12
C GLU A 264 2.64 5.41 -25.69
N GLN A 265 3.81 5.83 -25.15
CA GLN A 265 3.90 6.42 -23.82
C GLN A 265 3.10 7.74 -23.70
N GLN A 266 3.14 8.60 -24.73
CA GLN A 266 2.35 9.83 -24.73
C GLN A 266 0.85 9.53 -24.75
N THR A 267 0.44 8.54 -25.52
CA THR A 267 -0.98 8.11 -25.57
C THR A 267 -1.41 7.52 -24.23
N GLU A 268 -0.55 6.70 -23.62
CA GLU A 268 -0.78 6.14 -22.28
C GLU A 268 -0.90 7.23 -21.24
N GLY A 269 0.04 8.20 -21.24
CA GLY A 269 0.03 9.31 -20.29
C GLY A 269 -1.19 10.21 -20.43
N ALA A 270 -1.62 10.50 -21.66
CA ALA A 270 -2.84 11.27 -21.92
C ALA A 270 -4.10 10.49 -21.46
N ALA A 271 -4.17 9.20 -21.77
CA ALA A 271 -5.29 8.36 -21.35
C ALA A 271 -5.38 8.27 -19.80
N ARG A 272 -4.23 8.03 -19.15
CA ARG A 272 -4.11 7.96 -17.68
C ARG A 272 -4.49 9.28 -17.01
N LEU A 273 -4.05 10.44 -17.57
CA LEU A 273 -4.37 11.75 -17.04
C LEU A 273 -5.87 12.04 -17.12
N PHE A 274 -6.45 11.98 -18.33
CA PHE A 274 -7.85 12.35 -18.54
C PHE A 274 -8.86 11.37 -17.93
N ALA A 275 -8.48 10.11 -17.72
CA ALA A 275 -9.28 9.13 -16.98
C ALA A 275 -8.90 9.04 -15.50
N GLY A 276 -7.86 9.76 -15.05
CA GLY A 276 -7.35 9.76 -13.70
C GLY A 276 -8.34 10.34 -12.70
N TRP A 277 -8.20 9.91 -11.45
CA TRP A 277 -9.07 10.36 -10.36
C TRP A 277 -8.95 11.86 -10.11
N ASP A 278 -7.72 12.39 -10.12
CA ASP A 278 -7.44 13.80 -9.86
C ASP A 278 -8.02 14.72 -10.94
N PHE A 279 -7.87 14.37 -12.22
CA PHE A 279 -8.49 15.12 -13.31
C PHE A 279 -10.02 15.11 -13.19
N ASN A 280 -10.60 13.94 -12.93
CA ASN A 280 -12.07 13.79 -12.79
C ASN A 280 -12.64 14.57 -11.59
N ASN A 281 -11.91 14.70 -10.49
CA ASN A 281 -12.37 15.44 -9.31
C ASN A 281 -12.12 16.95 -9.41
N ARG A 282 -10.94 17.34 -9.89
CA ARG A 282 -10.56 18.76 -9.95
C ARG A 282 -11.12 19.47 -11.16
N ARG A 283 -11.41 18.74 -12.25
CA ARG A 283 -11.76 19.28 -13.56
C ARG A 283 -12.92 18.53 -14.23
N ALA A 284 -13.89 18.07 -13.45
CA ALA A 284 -15.05 17.34 -13.97
C ALA A 284 -15.78 18.10 -15.10
N ALA A 285 -15.87 19.44 -14.99
CA ALA A 285 -16.50 20.29 -16.02
C ALA A 285 -15.70 20.33 -17.34
N ASP A 286 -14.41 20.09 -17.30
CA ASP A 286 -13.51 20.19 -18.44
C ASP A 286 -13.56 18.97 -19.38
N HIS A 287 -14.26 17.91 -18.97
CA HIS A 287 -14.46 16.73 -19.85
C HIS A 287 -15.11 17.06 -21.18
N GLY A 288 -15.92 18.12 -21.22
CA GLY A 288 -16.51 18.64 -22.44
C GLY A 288 -15.50 19.27 -23.42
N LEU A 289 -14.33 19.68 -22.93
CA LEU A 289 -13.27 20.27 -23.74
C LEU A 289 -12.44 19.22 -24.50
N ILE A 290 -12.51 17.94 -24.08
CA ILE A 290 -11.79 16.86 -24.73
C ILE A 290 -12.56 16.44 -26.01
N PRO A 291 -11.97 16.58 -27.22
CA PRO A 291 -12.64 16.24 -28.47
C PRO A 291 -13.05 14.76 -28.55
N GLY A 292 -14.15 14.48 -29.21
CA GLY A 292 -14.70 13.12 -29.31
C GLY A 292 -13.77 12.13 -30.00
N ASP A 293 -13.07 12.55 -31.03
CA ASP A 293 -12.06 11.77 -31.75
C ASP A 293 -10.87 11.42 -30.84
N LEU A 294 -10.40 12.37 -30.03
CA LEU A 294 -9.36 12.13 -29.03
C LEU A 294 -9.85 11.14 -27.96
N LYS A 295 -11.08 11.33 -27.42
CA LYS A 295 -11.68 10.36 -26.48
C LYS A 295 -11.73 8.96 -27.03
N GLN A 296 -12.14 8.81 -28.30
CA GLN A 296 -12.19 7.49 -28.95
C GLN A 296 -10.79 6.87 -29.14
N ALA A 297 -9.79 7.66 -29.51
CA ALA A 297 -8.41 7.20 -29.66
C ALA A 297 -7.84 6.71 -28.31
N LEU A 298 -8.03 7.48 -27.22
CA LEU A 298 -7.57 7.14 -25.87
C LEU A 298 -8.31 5.91 -25.31
N LEU A 299 -9.61 5.83 -25.54
CA LEU A 299 -10.40 4.64 -25.19
C LEU A 299 -9.91 3.40 -25.95
N GLY A 300 -9.75 3.50 -27.28
CA GLY A 300 -9.27 2.40 -28.10
C GLY A 300 -7.86 1.92 -27.70
N HIS A 301 -7.00 2.84 -27.23
CA HIS A 301 -5.72 2.48 -26.63
C HIS A 301 -5.90 1.68 -25.34
N SER A 302 -6.72 2.20 -24.42
CA SER A 302 -6.92 1.63 -23.08
C SER A 302 -7.60 0.26 -23.11
N LEU A 303 -8.52 0.03 -24.04
CA LEU A 303 -9.23 -1.26 -24.20
C LEU A 303 -8.33 -2.43 -24.65
N LYS A 304 -7.10 -2.16 -25.09
CA LYS A 304 -6.11 -3.22 -25.41
C LYS A 304 -5.46 -3.80 -24.15
N SER A 305 -5.63 -3.14 -23.00
CA SER A 305 -5.06 -3.58 -21.74
C SER A 305 -5.81 -4.77 -21.15
N THR A 306 -5.10 -5.65 -20.47
CA THR A 306 -5.66 -6.71 -19.61
C THR A 306 -5.96 -6.22 -18.20
N ASP A 307 -5.53 -4.99 -17.84
CA ASP A 307 -5.80 -4.37 -16.54
C ASP A 307 -7.26 -3.89 -16.49
N GLY A 308 -8.05 -4.53 -15.63
CA GLY A 308 -9.48 -4.24 -15.46
C GLY A 308 -9.75 -2.84 -14.89
N ASP A 309 -8.87 -2.32 -14.01
CA ASP A 309 -9.01 -0.96 -13.46
C ASP A 309 -8.82 0.09 -14.56
N LYS A 310 -7.77 -0.05 -15.37
CA LYS A 310 -7.50 0.81 -16.52
C LYS A 310 -8.69 0.85 -17.50
N VAL A 311 -9.19 -0.34 -17.89
CA VAL A 311 -10.33 -0.46 -18.79
C VAL A 311 -11.58 0.20 -18.22
N SER A 312 -11.88 -0.05 -16.96
CA SER A 312 -13.06 0.51 -16.27
C SER A 312 -13.00 2.03 -16.20
N ARG A 313 -11.86 2.60 -15.83
CA ARG A 313 -11.67 4.06 -15.76
C ARG A 313 -11.75 4.73 -17.12
N ALA A 314 -11.12 4.14 -18.13
CA ALA A 314 -11.19 4.66 -19.50
C ALA A 314 -12.62 4.70 -20.03
N ARG A 315 -13.41 3.65 -19.79
CA ARG A 315 -14.84 3.63 -20.14
C ARG A 315 -15.60 4.71 -19.38
N ALA A 316 -15.40 4.80 -18.08
CA ALA A 316 -16.07 5.81 -17.25
C ALA A 316 -15.76 7.25 -17.68
N ALA A 317 -14.54 7.52 -18.18
CA ALA A 317 -14.13 8.86 -18.62
C ALA A 317 -14.53 9.18 -20.06
N PHE A 318 -14.38 8.23 -20.99
CA PHE A 318 -14.45 8.51 -22.42
C PHE A 318 -15.75 8.06 -23.09
N GLU A 319 -16.55 7.15 -22.49
CA GLU A 319 -17.87 6.77 -22.99
C GLU A 319 -19.00 7.69 -22.45
N ARG A 320 -18.70 8.60 -21.51
CA ARG A 320 -19.68 9.60 -21.05
C ARG A 320 -20.11 10.51 -22.22
N LYS A 321 -21.42 10.53 -22.45
CA LYS A 321 -22.07 11.45 -23.41
C LYS A 321 -22.14 12.87 -22.86
#